data_93afc3c87cc2347c6db7665acff2ccb7
#
_entry.id   93afc3c87cc2347c6db7665acff2ccb7
#
_cell.length_a   1.000
_cell.length_b   1.000
_cell.length_c   1.000
_cell.angle_alpha   90.00
_cell.angle_beta   90.00
_cell.angle_gamma   90.00
#
_symmetry.space_group_name_H-M   'P 1'
#
loop_
_entity.id
_entity.type
_entity.pdbx_description
1 polymer ?
#
loop_
_entity_poly.entity_id
_entity_poly.type
_entity_poly.pdbx_seq_one_letter_code
_entity_poly.pdbx_strand_id
1 'polypeptide(L)'
;MKGLTGVCGTQASGKTLVILGILRLSRRCGLRVGACKPVDVGETAYLAEDSLGDGESIQQTGRMPEHVSLINPYLLHEKLPPALAAQRDGVRIDKKLLETRLKLLRDSYKRLLIESPGSLRIPLSGTESWAAMLGKWCADVIWISDINEDSLERTLFSFELLQKYGMSVKSCSITGAMKETGN
;
A
#
# COMPACT_ATOMS: atom_id res chain seq x y z
N MET A 1 10.38 -2.85 -12.53
CA MET A 1 11.15 -4.01 -11.95
C MET A 1 10.26 -5.24 -11.97
N LYS A 2 10.75 -6.41 -12.42
CA LYS A 2 9.94 -7.66 -12.44
C LYS A 2 9.62 -8.13 -11.01
N GLY A 3 8.41 -8.64 -10.82
CA GLY A 3 7.98 -9.25 -9.56
C GLY A 3 7.38 -8.30 -8.52
N LEU A 4 7.27 -7.00 -8.82
CA LEU A 4 6.61 -6.01 -7.94
C LEU A 4 5.17 -5.77 -8.42
N THR A 5 4.23 -5.75 -7.49
CA THR A 5 2.82 -5.47 -7.74
C THR A 5 2.33 -4.42 -6.74
N GLY A 6 1.80 -3.32 -7.25
CA GLY A 6 1.17 -2.30 -6.42
C GLY A 6 -0.18 -2.79 -5.89
N VAL A 7 -0.47 -2.57 -4.62
CA VAL A 7 -1.80 -2.72 -4.03
C VAL A 7 -2.32 -1.33 -3.70
N CYS A 8 -3.18 -0.84 -4.56
CA CYS A 8 -3.68 0.53 -4.54
C CYS A 8 -5.18 0.55 -4.31
N GLY A 9 -5.73 1.71 -3.98
CA GLY A 9 -7.16 1.82 -3.78
C GLY A 9 -7.56 3.08 -3.04
N THR A 10 -8.85 3.21 -2.79
CA THR A 10 -9.39 4.29 -1.98
C THR A 10 -8.93 4.18 -0.52
N GLN A 11 -9.05 5.26 0.23
CA GLN A 11 -8.67 5.26 1.64
C GLN A 11 -9.61 4.33 2.42
N ALA A 12 -9.07 3.60 3.39
CA ALA A 12 -9.80 2.64 4.22
C ALA A 12 -10.54 1.51 3.45
N SER A 13 -10.17 1.25 2.19
CA SER A 13 -10.79 0.21 1.35
C SER A 13 -10.36 -1.24 1.68
N GLY A 14 -9.59 -1.46 2.73
CA GLY A 14 -9.15 -2.81 3.12
C GLY A 14 -7.91 -3.31 2.37
N LYS A 15 -7.07 -2.43 1.83
CA LYS A 15 -5.83 -2.81 1.14
C LYS A 15 -4.95 -3.75 1.97
N THR A 16 -4.68 -3.36 3.22
CA THR A 16 -3.88 -4.18 4.14
C THR A 16 -4.53 -5.55 4.35
N LEU A 17 -5.85 -5.60 4.56
CA LEU A 17 -6.58 -6.87 4.74
C LEU A 17 -6.41 -7.81 3.53
N VAL A 18 -6.50 -7.27 2.32
CA VAL A 18 -6.28 -8.05 1.08
C VAL A 18 -4.84 -8.56 1.01
N ILE A 19 -3.86 -7.74 1.36
CA ILE A 19 -2.45 -8.15 1.43
C ILE A 19 -2.27 -9.31 2.41
N LEU A 20 -2.82 -9.20 3.63
CA LEU A 20 -2.75 -10.25 4.63
C LEU A 20 -3.39 -11.56 4.13
N GLY A 21 -4.54 -11.46 3.46
CA GLY A 21 -5.20 -12.59 2.80
C GLY A 21 -4.31 -13.26 1.75
N ILE A 22 -3.70 -12.47 0.86
CA ILE A 22 -2.78 -12.98 -0.18
C ILE A 22 -1.54 -13.64 0.45
N LEU A 23 -0.93 -13.03 1.46
CA LEU A 23 0.22 -13.57 2.17
C LEU A 23 -0.12 -14.92 2.81
N ARG A 24 -1.24 -15.00 3.51
CA ARG A 24 -1.70 -16.24 4.16
C ARG A 24 -1.97 -17.34 3.15
N LEU A 25 -2.66 -17.02 2.05
CA LEU A 25 -2.96 -17.98 0.98
C LEU A 25 -1.69 -18.44 0.27
N SER A 26 -0.81 -17.51 -0.11
CA SER A 26 0.46 -17.81 -0.76
C SER A 26 1.31 -18.80 0.05
N ARG A 27 1.38 -18.59 1.37
CA ARG A 27 2.08 -19.50 2.27
C ARG A 27 1.47 -20.91 2.27
N ARG A 28 0.13 -21.00 2.29
CA ARG A 28 -0.57 -22.31 2.20
C ARG A 28 -0.25 -23.03 0.89
N CYS A 29 -0.02 -22.30 -0.19
CA CYS A 29 0.36 -22.82 -1.50
C CYS A 29 1.89 -23.01 -1.67
N GLY A 30 2.69 -22.81 -0.63
CA GLY A 30 4.16 -22.93 -0.73
C GLY A 30 4.83 -21.82 -1.54
N LEU A 31 4.14 -20.70 -1.80
CA LEU A 31 4.67 -19.58 -2.58
C LEU A 31 5.38 -18.57 -1.68
N ARG A 32 6.55 -18.11 -2.09
CA ARG A 32 7.29 -17.02 -1.41
C ARG A 32 6.83 -15.68 -1.94
N VAL A 33 5.86 -15.08 -1.25
CA VAL A 33 5.36 -13.73 -1.49
C VAL A 33 5.68 -12.89 -0.27
N GLY A 34 6.26 -11.70 -0.50
CA GLY A 34 6.45 -10.68 0.52
C GLY A 34 5.51 -9.49 0.29
N ALA A 35 5.44 -8.62 1.27
CA ALA A 35 4.73 -7.35 1.12
C ALA A 35 5.43 -6.24 1.90
N CYS A 36 5.16 -4.99 1.54
CA CYS A 36 5.59 -3.82 2.30
C CYS A 36 4.57 -2.68 2.17
N LYS A 37 4.57 -1.84 3.18
CA LYS A 37 3.83 -0.57 3.24
C LYS A 37 4.85 0.54 3.44
N PRO A 38 5.43 1.10 2.36
CA PRO A 38 6.57 2.01 2.44
C PRO A 38 6.33 3.26 3.27
N VAL A 39 5.08 3.74 3.30
CA VAL A 39 4.64 4.87 4.12
C VAL A 39 3.28 4.55 4.71
N ASP A 40 3.16 4.66 6.00
CA ASP A 40 1.92 4.56 6.76
C ASP A 40 1.61 5.89 7.44
N VAL A 41 0.32 6.26 7.53
CA VAL A 41 -0.14 7.53 8.08
C VAL A 41 -1.38 7.33 8.96
N GLY A 42 -1.40 7.96 10.11
CA GLY A 42 -2.56 8.05 10.98
C GLY A 42 -2.60 7.05 12.14
N GLU A 43 -3.76 6.97 12.77
CA GLU A 43 -3.97 6.27 14.04
C GLU A 43 -3.67 4.76 14.04
N THR A 44 -3.57 4.12 12.86
CA THR A 44 -3.15 2.71 12.77
C THR A 44 -1.73 2.47 13.32
N ALA A 45 -0.96 3.55 13.50
CA ALA A 45 0.33 3.53 14.16
C ALA A 45 0.22 3.38 15.69
N TYR A 46 -0.93 3.72 16.26
CA TYR A 46 -1.15 3.86 17.70
C TYR A 46 -2.45 3.18 18.15
N LEU A 47 -2.80 2.09 17.52
CA LEU A 47 -3.88 1.24 18.03
C LEU A 47 -3.51 0.79 19.45
N ALA A 48 -4.55 0.55 20.28
CA ALA A 48 -4.42 0.13 21.68
C ALA A 48 -3.24 -0.82 21.93
N GLU A 49 -2.66 -0.79 23.10
CA GLU A 49 -1.41 -1.47 23.52
C GLU A 49 -1.23 -2.92 23.02
N ASP A 50 -2.33 -3.60 22.63
CA ASP A 50 -2.33 -4.98 22.14
C ASP A 50 -2.57 -5.14 20.63
N SER A 51 -2.65 -4.05 19.84
CA SER A 51 -2.90 -4.16 18.41
C SER A 51 -1.62 -3.95 17.58
N LEU A 52 -1.39 -4.86 16.63
CA LEU A 52 -0.28 -4.77 15.70
C LEU A 52 -0.52 -3.68 14.66
N GLY A 53 0.49 -2.87 14.39
CA GLY A 53 0.51 -1.99 13.23
C GLY A 53 0.48 -2.76 11.91
N ASP A 54 0.17 -2.07 10.81
CA ASP A 54 0.08 -2.70 9.49
C ASP A 54 1.39 -3.39 9.08
N GLY A 55 2.55 -2.77 9.35
CA GLY A 55 3.86 -3.35 9.06
C GLY A 55 4.15 -4.63 9.83
N GLU A 56 3.79 -4.67 11.10
CA GLU A 56 3.93 -5.86 11.96
C GLU A 56 2.96 -6.96 11.55
N SER A 57 1.72 -6.60 11.21
CA SER A 57 0.71 -7.53 10.70
C SER A 57 1.16 -8.19 9.39
N ILE A 58 1.76 -7.42 8.48
CA ILE A 58 2.36 -7.91 7.24
C ILE A 58 3.51 -8.86 7.55
N GLN A 59 4.45 -8.45 8.44
CA GLN A 59 5.60 -9.26 8.83
C GLN A 59 5.17 -10.61 9.40
N GLN A 60 4.27 -10.61 10.38
CA GLN A 60 3.83 -11.83 11.05
C GLN A 60 3.04 -12.75 10.12
N THR A 61 2.05 -12.20 9.38
CA THR A 61 1.24 -12.98 8.45
C THR A 61 2.07 -13.59 7.33
N GLY A 62 3.03 -12.82 6.78
CA GLY A 62 3.96 -13.28 5.76
C GLY A 62 5.04 -14.23 6.30
N ARG A 63 5.26 -14.30 7.62
CA ARG A 63 6.44 -14.88 8.25
C ARG A 63 7.72 -14.35 7.62
N MET A 64 7.76 -13.03 7.44
CA MET A 64 8.89 -12.37 6.85
C MET A 64 10.01 -12.23 7.89
N PRO A 65 11.24 -12.70 7.61
CA PRO A 65 12.34 -12.60 8.57
C PRO A 65 12.92 -11.19 8.69
N GLU A 66 12.58 -10.32 7.75
CA GLU A 66 13.07 -8.95 7.72
C GLU A 66 12.51 -8.15 8.88
N HIS A 67 13.32 -7.23 9.43
CA HIS A 67 12.88 -6.32 10.47
C HIS A 67 11.74 -5.42 9.96
N VAL A 68 10.76 -5.11 10.82
CA VAL A 68 9.58 -4.32 10.46
C VAL A 68 9.93 -2.98 9.81
N SER A 69 11.01 -2.33 10.23
CA SER A 69 11.47 -1.08 9.63
C SER A 69 11.92 -1.19 8.17
N LEU A 70 12.17 -2.41 7.65
CA LEU A 70 12.40 -2.64 6.23
C LEU A 70 11.07 -2.75 5.48
N ILE A 71 10.05 -3.32 6.12
CA ILE A 71 8.70 -3.55 5.57
C ILE A 71 7.90 -2.25 5.59
N ASN A 72 7.96 -1.51 6.69
CA ASN A 72 7.28 -0.22 6.91
C ASN A 72 8.30 0.82 7.41
N PRO A 73 9.06 1.45 6.50
CA PRO A 73 10.11 2.40 6.86
C PRO A 73 9.64 3.74 7.39
N TYR A 74 8.46 4.19 7.01
CA TYR A 74 7.89 5.44 7.46
C TYR A 74 6.53 5.22 8.09
N LEU A 75 6.48 5.37 9.39
CA LEU A 75 5.29 5.36 10.21
C LEU A 75 5.07 6.78 10.72
N LEU A 76 4.05 7.47 10.19
CA LEU A 76 3.79 8.88 10.45
C LEU A 76 2.55 9.03 11.34
N HIS A 77 2.63 9.93 12.33
CA HIS A 77 1.62 10.06 13.37
C HIS A 77 0.29 10.62 12.86
N GLU A 78 0.36 11.66 12.05
CA GLU A 78 -0.81 12.39 11.63
C GLU A 78 -1.55 11.68 10.50
N LYS A 79 -2.89 11.67 10.57
CA LYS A 79 -3.77 11.19 9.49
C LYS A 79 -3.89 12.24 8.38
N LEU A 80 -2.76 12.59 7.81
CA LEU A 80 -2.60 13.59 6.75
C LEU A 80 -1.98 12.95 5.50
N PRO A 81 -2.04 13.63 4.34
CA PRO A 81 -1.24 13.23 3.20
C PRO A 81 0.24 13.04 3.57
N PRO A 82 0.94 12.01 3.06
CA PRO A 82 2.28 11.63 3.52
C PRO A 82 3.29 12.77 3.63
N ALA A 83 3.33 13.67 2.65
CA ALA A 83 4.25 14.82 2.69
C ALA A 83 3.96 15.78 3.84
N LEU A 84 2.67 16.00 4.16
CA LEU A 84 2.25 16.87 5.28
C LEU A 84 2.47 16.17 6.63
N ALA A 85 2.14 14.88 6.73
CA ALA A 85 2.39 14.10 7.93
C ALA A 85 3.89 14.09 8.26
N ALA A 86 4.74 13.82 7.27
CA ALA A 86 6.20 13.83 7.44
C ALA A 86 6.71 15.21 7.88
N GLN A 87 6.17 16.31 7.33
CA GLN A 87 6.52 17.66 7.76
C GLN A 87 6.14 17.92 9.23
N ARG A 88 4.97 17.45 9.66
CA ARG A 88 4.52 17.56 11.06
C ARG A 88 5.40 16.77 12.02
N ASP A 89 5.82 15.58 11.61
CA ASP A 89 6.70 14.71 12.38
C ASP A 89 8.18 15.14 12.34
N GLY A 90 8.51 16.22 11.60
CA GLY A 90 9.89 16.64 11.41
C GLY A 90 10.73 15.65 10.60
N VAL A 91 10.09 14.77 9.83
CA VAL A 91 10.74 13.70 9.05
C VAL A 91 10.71 14.06 7.57
N ARG A 92 11.76 13.69 6.84
CA ARG A 92 11.81 13.77 5.39
C ARG A 92 11.75 12.38 4.78
N ILE A 93 10.74 12.14 3.92
CA ILE A 93 10.65 10.89 3.17
C ILE A 93 11.75 10.86 2.10
N ASP A 94 12.73 9.99 2.28
CA ASP A 94 13.83 9.80 1.34
C ASP A 94 13.48 8.70 0.32
N LYS A 95 13.31 9.11 -0.93
CA LYS A 95 12.99 8.21 -2.04
C LYS A 95 14.08 7.20 -2.33
N LYS A 96 15.36 7.58 -2.19
CA LYS A 96 16.48 6.67 -2.40
C LYS A 96 16.50 5.57 -1.35
N LEU A 97 16.17 5.93 -0.10
CA LEU A 97 16.02 4.96 0.98
C LEU A 97 14.90 3.97 0.67
N LEU A 98 13.73 4.46 0.21
CA LEU A 98 12.62 3.60 -0.20
C LEU A 98 13.01 2.65 -1.33
N GLU A 99 13.67 3.14 -2.37
CA GLU A 99 14.14 2.34 -3.50
C GLU A 99 15.15 1.26 -3.05
N THR A 100 16.07 1.61 -2.16
CA THR A 100 17.05 0.67 -1.61
C THR A 100 16.37 -0.43 -0.82
N ARG A 101 15.41 -0.09 0.03
CA ARG A 101 14.66 -1.06 0.85
C ARG A 101 13.80 -1.98 -0.02
N LEU A 102 13.13 -1.42 -1.04
CA LEU A 102 12.36 -2.22 -2.01
C LEU A 102 13.24 -3.20 -2.78
N LYS A 103 14.46 -2.81 -3.16
CA LYS A 103 15.42 -3.73 -3.81
C LYS A 103 15.78 -4.89 -2.90
N LEU A 104 16.11 -4.61 -1.64
CA LEU A 104 16.43 -5.66 -0.66
C LEU A 104 15.27 -6.65 -0.49
N LEU A 105 14.06 -6.16 -0.29
CA LEU A 105 12.87 -7.01 -0.18
C LEU A 105 12.61 -7.82 -1.46
N ARG A 106 12.69 -7.17 -2.62
CA ARG A 106 12.47 -7.85 -3.91
C ARG A 106 13.43 -9.02 -4.12
N ASP A 107 14.67 -8.87 -3.71
CA ASP A 107 15.69 -9.91 -3.90
C ASP A 107 15.42 -11.15 -3.01
N SER A 108 14.66 -10.97 -1.92
CA SER A 108 14.24 -12.05 -1.02
C SER A 108 12.96 -12.77 -1.47
N TYR A 109 12.14 -12.16 -2.35
CA TYR A 109 10.82 -12.70 -2.71
C TYR A 109 10.61 -12.82 -4.22
N LYS A 110 9.95 -13.92 -4.64
CA LYS A 110 9.55 -14.09 -6.05
C LYS A 110 8.52 -13.06 -6.49
N ARG A 111 7.66 -12.62 -5.57
CA ARG A 111 6.66 -11.57 -5.71
C ARG A 111 6.67 -10.70 -4.47
N LEU A 112 6.61 -9.38 -4.67
CA LEU A 112 6.52 -8.41 -3.60
C LEU A 112 5.32 -7.48 -3.86
N LEU A 113 4.43 -7.42 -2.90
CA LEU A 113 3.28 -6.50 -2.90
C LEU A 113 3.70 -5.18 -2.26
N ILE A 114 3.32 -4.06 -2.86
CA ILE A 114 3.62 -2.71 -2.36
C ILE A 114 2.31 -2.00 -2.10
N GLU A 115 1.98 -1.77 -0.82
CA GLU A 115 0.78 -1.04 -0.44
C GLU A 115 0.95 0.46 -0.65
N SER A 116 -0.03 1.09 -1.30
CA SER A 116 -0.07 2.55 -1.43
C SER A 116 -0.68 3.19 -0.17
N PRO A 117 -0.18 4.37 0.26
CA PRO A 117 -0.68 5.07 1.45
C PRO A 117 -2.04 5.77 1.25
N GLY A 118 -2.80 5.43 0.22
CA GLY A 118 -4.08 6.04 -0.15
C GLY A 118 -4.06 6.59 -1.58
N SER A 119 -4.51 7.82 -1.78
CA SER A 119 -4.63 8.41 -3.12
C SER A 119 -3.30 8.44 -3.88
N LEU A 120 -3.34 8.00 -5.14
CA LEU A 120 -2.19 7.96 -6.04
C LEU A 120 -1.69 9.36 -6.47
N ARG A 121 -2.55 10.39 -6.38
CA ARG A 121 -2.22 11.78 -6.77
C ARG A 121 -1.43 12.52 -5.72
N ILE A 122 -1.48 12.07 -4.48
CA ILE A 122 -0.88 12.78 -3.36
C ILE A 122 0.65 12.78 -3.50
N PRO A 123 1.31 13.94 -3.32
CA PRO A 123 2.76 14.00 -3.27
C PRO A 123 3.29 13.16 -2.11
N LEU A 124 4.28 12.34 -2.38
CA LEU A 124 5.01 11.62 -1.33
C LEU A 124 6.11 12.50 -0.74
N SER A 125 6.81 13.22 -1.62
CA SER A 125 7.89 14.13 -1.26
C SER A 125 8.08 15.14 -2.39
N GLY A 126 8.04 16.44 -2.08
CA GLY A 126 8.11 17.49 -3.09
C GLY A 126 6.88 17.48 -4.02
N THR A 127 7.09 17.51 -5.32
CA THR A 127 6.02 17.54 -6.34
C THR A 127 5.71 16.18 -6.96
N GLU A 128 6.50 15.14 -6.66
CA GLU A 128 6.31 13.83 -7.28
C GLU A 128 5.21 13.04 -6.56
N SER A 129 4.18 12.64 -7.34
CA SER A 129 3.07 11.86 -6.81
C SER A 129 3.45 10.40 -6.54
N TRP A 130 2.68 9.74 -5.65
CA TRP A 130 2.83 8.31 -5.40
C TRP A 130 2.74 7.49 -6.70
N ALA A 131 1.80 7.84 -7.60
CA ALA A 131 1.66 7.16 -8.88
C ALA A 131 2.93 7.24 -9.74
N ALA A 132 3.56 8.41 -9.81
CA ALA A 132 4.80 8.58 -10.59
C ALA A 132 5.92 7.70 -10.04
N MET A 133 6.01 7.58 -8.72
CA MET A 133 7.01 6.75 -8.07
C MET A 133 6.70 5.26 -8.20
N LEU A 134 5.45 4.88 -7.99
CA LEU A 134 5.01 3.48 -8.12
C LEU A 134 5.22 2.97 -9.55
N GLY A 135 4.94 3.78 -10.58
CA GLY A 135 5.14 3.42 -11.98
C GLY A 135 6.61 3.11 -12.34
N LYS A 136 7.58 3.67 -11.60
CA LYS A 136 8.99 3.29 -11.75
C LYS A 136 9.29 1.90 -11.18
N TRP A 137 8.50 1.43 -10.23
CA TRP A 137 8.71 0.18 -9.53
C TRP A 137 7.85 -0.96 -10.07
N CYS A 138 6.58 -0.71 -10.33
CA CYS A 138 5.57 -1.70 -10.70
C CYS A 138 5.01 -1.45 -12.08
N ALA A 139 4.75 -2.54 -12.81
CA ALA A 139 3.93 -2.51 -14.03
C ALA A 139 2.49 -2.99 -13.77
N ASP A 140 2.28 -3.78 -12.72
CA ASP A 140 1.02 -4.41 -12.38
C ASP A 140 0.45 -3.85 -11.08
N VAL A 141 -0.87 -3.66 -11.04
CA VAL A 141 -1.60 -3.13 -9.88
C VAL A 141 -2.82 -3.99 -9.59
N ILE A 142 -3.04 -4.26 -8.30
CA ILE A 142 -4.32 -4.72 -7.74
C ILE A 142 -5.01 -3.47 -7.18
N TRP A 143 -6.21 -3.18 -7.65
CA TRP A 143 -7.01 -2.05 -7.20
C TRP A 143 -8.09 -2.51 -6.24
N ILE A 144 -8.23 -1.79 -5.11
CA ILE A 144 -9.22 -2.08 -4.09
C ILE A 144 -10.01 -0.81 -3.81
N SER A 145 -11.32 -0.88 -3.95
CA SER A 145 -12.23 0.23 -3.72
C SER A 145 -13.36 -0.19 -2.80
N ASP A 146 -13.91 0.74 -2.06
CA ASP A 146 -15.18 0.61 -1.38
C ASP A 146 -16.35 0.99 -2.30
N ILE A 147 -17.57 0.62 -1.90
CA ILE A 147 -18.81 0.90 -2.64
C ILE A 147 -19.39 2.24 -2.20
N ASN A 148 -19.11 3.32 -2.93
CA ASN A 148 -19.83 4.59 -2.86
C ASN A 148 -19.55 5.42 -4.13
N GLU A 149 -20.36 6.45 -4.38
CA GLU A 149 -20.23 7.30 -5.58
C GLU A 149 -18.86 7.98 -5.68
N ASP A 150 -18.38 8.55 -4.60
CA ASP A 150 -17.06 9.19 -4.53
C ASP A 150 -15.92 8.19 -4.87
N SER A 151 -16.07 6.95 -4.46
CA SER A 151 -15.10 5.90 -4.71
C SER A 151 -15.07 5.47 -6.17
N LEU A 152 -16.22 5.49 -6.85
CA LEU A 152 -16.28 5.22 -8.29
C LEU A 152 -15.53 6.29 -9.07
N GLU A 153 -15.83 7.56 -8.82
CA GLU A 153 -15.15 8.68 -9.48
C GLU A 153 -13.63 8.62 -9.24
N ARG A 154 -13.21 8.45 -7.98
CA ARG A 154 -11.79 8.31 -7.62
C ARG A 154 -11.13 7.11 -8.30
N THR A 155 -11.86 6.01 -8.47
CA THR A 155 -11.37 4.82 -9.16
C THR A 155 -11.10 5.10 -10.63
N LEU A 156 -12.04 5.74 -11.34
CA LEU A 156 -11.89 6.09 -12.74
C LEU A 156 -10.69 7.02 -12.97
N PHE A 157 -10.59 8.09 -12.21
CA PHE A 157 -9.42 9.00 -12.27
C PHE A 157 -8.10 8.32 -11.91
N SER A 158 -8.14 7.35 -11.00
CA SER A 158 -6.93 6.60 -10.65
C SER A 158 -6.50 5.67 -11.77
N PHE A 159 -7.43 5.07 -12.51
CA PHE A 159 -7.11 4.20 -13.65
C PHE A 159 -6.46 4.98 -14.79
N GLU A 160 -6.95 6.17 -15.10
CA GLU A 160 -6.31 7.07 -16.05
C GLU A 160 -4.87 7.40 -15.64
N LEU A 161 -4.68 7.68 -14.34
CA LEU A 161 -3.37 8.01 -13.79
C LEU A 161 -2.42 6.80 -13.82
N LEU A 162 -2.89 5.60 -13.49
CA LEU A 162 -2.12 4.37 -13.59
C LEU A 162 -1.67 4.12 -15.03
N GLN A 163 -2.59 4.26 -15.98
CA GLN A 163 -2.29 4.11 -17.41
C GLN A 163 -1.25 5.14 -17.87
N LYS A 164 -1.38 6.41 -17.45
CA LYS A 164 -0.40 7.48 -17.75
C LYS A 164 1.02 7.10 -17.34
N TYR A 165 1.18 6.38 -16.23
CA TYR A 165 2.48 5.94 -15.73
C TYR A 165 2.86 4.51 -16.14
N GLY A 166 2.18 3.95 -17.15
CA GLY A 166 2.50 2.65 -17.74
C GLY A 166 2.15 1.44 -16.86
N MET A 167 1.22 1.62 -15.91
CA MET A 167 0.75 0.54 -15.04
C MET A 167 -0.56 -0.06 -15.53
N SER A 168 -0.71 -1.39 -15.40
CA SER A 168 -1.91 -2.15 -15.74
C SER A 168 -2.64 -2.64 -14.48
N VAL A 169 -3.95 -2.41 -14.41
CA VAL A 169 -4.78 -2.99 -13.36
C VAL A 169 -5.07 -4.45 -13.72
N LYS A 170 -4.55 -5.38 -12.93
CA LYS A 170 -4.73 -6.84 -13.13
C LYS A 170 -5.95 -7.39 -12.41
N SER A 171 -6.36 -6.74 -11.35
CA SER A 171 -7.54 -7.08 -10.57
C SER A 171 -8.14 -5.83 -9.96
N CYS A 172 -9.44 -5.75 -9.94
CA CYS A 172 -10.21 -4.75 -9.21
C CYS A 172 -11.14 -5.46 -8.25
N SER A 173 -11.01 -5.17 -6.97
CA SER A 173 -11.89 -5.69 -5.92
C SER A 173 -12.67 -4.54 -5.31
N ILE A 174 -13.96 -4.76 -5.14
CA ILE A 174 -14.85 -3.81 -4.48
C ILE A 174 -15.22 -4.37 -3.12
N THR A 175 -14.90 -3.63 -2.07
CA THR A 175 -15.17 -3.98 -0.69
C THR A 175 -16.32 -3.12 -0.15
N GLY A 176 -17.10 -3.66 0.78
CA GLY A 176 -18.21 -2.98 1.44
C GLY A 176 -19.45 -3.86 1.52
N ALA A 177 -20.18 -3.77 2.61
CA ALA A 177 -21.52 -4.33 2.71
C ALA A 177 -22.48 -3.41 1.94
N MET A 178 -23.26 -3.95 1.03
CA MET A 178 -24.48 -3.25 0.60
C MET A 178 -25.31 -3.01 1.87
N LYS A 179 -25.50 -1.74 2.23
CA LYS A 179 -26.55 -1.43 3.22
C LYS A 179 -27.85 -1.90 2.57
N GLU A 180 -28.47 -2.92 3.14
CA GLU A 180 -29.86 -3.18 2.81
C GLU A 180 -30.62 -1.88 3.05
N THR A 181 -31.10 -1.28 1.99
CA THR A 181 -32.09 -0.20 2.09
C THR A 181 -33.34 -0.86 2.63
N GLY A 182 -33.46 -0.88 3.97
CA GLY A 182 -34.70 -1.28 4.62
C GLY A 182 -35.83 -0.38 4.09
N ASN A 183 -36.81 -1.01 3.50
CA ASN A 183 -38.13 -0.42 3.24
C ASN A 183 -38.81 -0.09 4.57
#